data_1e7aebe4c38e2a051fce92b39077ce9a
#
_entry.id   1e7aebe4c38e2a051fce92b39077ce9a
#
_cell.length_a   1.000
_cell.length_b   1.000
_cell.length_c   1.000
_cell.angle_alpha   90.00
_cell.angle_beta   90.00
_cell.angle_gamma   90.00
#
_symmetry.space_group_name_H-M   'P 1'
#
loop_
_entity.id
_entity.type
_entity.pdbx_description
1 polymer ?
#
loop_
_entity_poly.entity_id
_entity_poly.type
_entity_poly.pdbx_seq_one_letter_code
_entity_poly.pdbx_strand_id
1 'polypeptide(L)' 'MYIPTLNPIVVGDVIAYFRRGKGLSQEVLSGLAGIGRTHLSAIERGERKPTLETLYRICTALDIKMSTVVLKLEEELQKK' A
#
# COMPACT_ATOMS: atom_id res chain seq x y z
N MET A 1 -25.33 -6.77 12.39
CA MET A 1 -24.40 -5.80 13.03
C MET A 1 -23.33 -5.41 12.05
N TYR A 2 -23.05 -4.12 11.93
CA TYR A 2 -21.99 -3.64 11.06
C TYR A 2 -20.63 -3.76 11.75
N ILE A 3 -19.69 -4.39 11.08
CA ILE A 3 -18.30 -4.50 11.56
C ILE A 3 -17.42 -3.76 10.57
N PRO A 4 -16.78 -2.66 10.98
CA PRO A 4 -15.92 -1.92 10.06
C PRO A 4 -14.78 -2.79 9.57
N THR A 5 -14.49 -2.70 8.29
CA THR A 5 -13.35 -3.40 7.71
C THR A 5 -12.66 -2.45 6.73
N LEU A 6 -11.35 -2.55 6.66
CA LEU A 6 -10.56 -1.71 5.77
C LEU A 6 -10.66 -2.28 4.36
N ASN A 7 -11.07 -1.45 3.41
CA ASN A 7 -11.26 -1.88 2.02
C ASN A 7 -9.90 -2.18 1.38
N PRO A 8 -9.61 -3.44 1.05
CA PRO A 8 -8.29 -3.81 0.53
C PRO A 8 -8.00 -3.22 -0.86
N ILE A 9 -9.03 -2.96 -1.65
CA ILE A 9 -8.84 -2.37 -2.97
C ILE A 9 -8.34 -0.94 -2.82
N VAL A 10 -8.93 -0.18 -1.89
CA VAL A 10 -8.49 1.20 -1.63
C VAL A 10 -7.05 1.22 -1.09
N VAL A 11 -6.74 0.29 -0.19
CA VAL A 11 -5.37 0.17 0.34
C VAL A 11 -4.38 -0.08 -0.80
N GLY A 12 -4.70 -1.01 -1.68
CA GLY A 12 -3.83 -1.35 -2.81
C GLY A 12 -3.65 -0.18 -3.77
N ASP A 13 -4.74 0.53 -4.05
CA ASP A 13 -4.69 1.70 -4.94
C ASP A 13 -3.80 2.80 -4.38
N VAL A 14 -3.88 3.04 -3.07
CA VAL A 14 -3.06 4.07 -2.43
C VAL A 14 -1.57 3.70 -2.48
N ILE A 15 -1.25 2.44 -2.22
CA ILE A 15 0.14 1.98 -2.30
C ILE A 15 0.66 2.13 -3.73
N ALA A 16 -0.12 1.72 -4.72
CA ALA A 16 0.26 1.86 -6.13
C ALA A 16 0.43 3.33 -6.52
N TYR A 17 -0.42 4.20 -5.99
CA TYR A 17 -0.34 5.64 -6.22
C TYR A 17 1.03 6.18 -5.80
N PHE A 18 1.47 5.85 -4.59
CA PHE A 18 2.78 6.32 -4.11
C PHE A 18 3.93 5.68 -4.87
N ARG A 19 3.80 4.39 -5.21
CA ARG A 19 4.83 3.71 -5.99
C ARG A 19 5.02 4.39 -7.35
N ARG A 20 3.93 4.65 -8.05
CA ARG A 20 3.98 5.29 -9.36
C ARG A 20 4.48 6.72 -9.26
N GLY A 21 4.10 7.42 -8.20
CA GLY A 21 4.58 8.77 -7.94
C GLY A 21 6.09 8.85 -7.78
N LYS A 22 6.72 7.78 -7.31
CA LYS A 22 8.18 7.68 -7.21
C LYS A 22 8.81 7.10 -8.48
N GLY A 23 8.02 6.74 -9.47
CA GLY A 23 8.54 6.20 -10.72
C GLY A 23 9.09 4.78 -10.60
N LEU A 24 8.65 4.01 -9.61
CA LEU A 24 9.17 2.67 -9.36
C LEU A 24 8.25 1.60 -9.92
N SER A 25 8.87 0.54 -10.48
CA SER A 25 8.11 -0.65 -10.86
C SER A 25 7.80 -1.49 -9.62
N GLN A 26 6.86 -2.43 -9.76
CA GLN A 26 6.58 -3.38 -8.68
C GLN A 26 7.83 -4.20 -8.35
N GLU A 27 8.58 -4.60 -9.36
CA GLU A 27 9.79 -5.39 -9.14
C GLU A 27 10.82 -4.64 -8.31
N VAL A 28 11.05 -3.37 -8.64
CA VAL A 28 12.02 -2.55 -7.91
C VAL A 28 11.54 -2.31 -6.48
N LEU A 29 10.28 -1.91 -6.32
CA LEU A 29 9.78 -1.62 -4.98
C LEU A 29 9.78 -2.87 -4.09
N SER A 30 9.34 -4.00 -4.62
CA SER A 30 9.30 -5.23 -3.81
C SER A 30 10.71 -5.63 -3.37
N GLY A 31 11.70 -5.48 -4.27
CA GLY A 31 13.09 -5.76 -3.92
C GLY A 31 13.59 -4.85 -2.81
N LEU A 32 13.32 -3.55 -2.91
CA LEU A 32 13.75 -2.58 -1.90
C LEU A 32 13.05 -2.81 -0.56
N ALA A 33 11.79 -3.24 -0.61
CA ALA A 33 11.01 -3.47 0.60
C ALA A 33 11.26 -4.84 1.23
N GLY A 34 11.98 -5.71 0.54
CA GLY A 34 12.27 -7.04 1.06
C GLY A 34 11.05 -7.94 1.07
N ILE A 35 10.13 -7.76 0.14
CA ILE A 35 8.95 -8.62 0.00
C ILE A 35 8.93 -9.19 -1.41
N GLY A 36 8.18 -10.27 -1.61
CA GLY A 36 8.06 -10.86 -2.93
C GLY A 36 7.27 -9.98 -3.88
N ARG A 37 7.65 -9.96 -5.16
CA ARG A 37 6.90 -9.20 -6.17
C ARG A 37 5.45 -9.66 -6.26
N THR A 38 5.22 -10.98 -6.15
CA THR A 38 3.87 -11.53 -6.16
C THR A 38 3.07 -11.02 -4.98
N HIS A 39 3.70 -10.89 -3.82
CA HIS A 39 3.06 -10.36 -2.63
C HIS A 39 2.66 -8.88 -2.82
N LEU A 40 3.57 -8.06 -3.33
CA LEU A 40 3.27 -6.66 -3.60
C LEU A 40 2.15 -6.53 -4.64
N SER A 41 2.20 -7.34 -5.69
CA SER A 41 1.18 -7.33 -6.73
C SER A 41 -0.19 -7.67 -6.14
N ALA A 42 -0.26 -8.69 -5.27
CA ALA A 42 -1.51 -9.07 -4.63
C ALA A 42 -2.06 -7.94 -3.75
N ILE A 43 -1.17 -7.23 -3.03
CA ILE A 43 -1.57 -6.09 -2.22
C ILE A 43 -2.16 -4.98 -3.11
N GLU A 44 -1.49 -4.66 -4.21
CA GLU A 44 -1.94 -3.59 -5.10
C GLU A 44 -3.25 -3.93 -5.81
N ARG A 45 -3.52 -5.23 -6.02
CA ARG A 45 -4.80 -5.65 -6.61
C ARG A 45 -5.93 -5.76 -5.59
N GLY A 46 -5.64 -5.55 -4.32
CA GLY A 46 -6.65 -5.65 -3.28
C GLY A 46 -6.97 -7.08 -2.86
N GLU A 47 -6.11 -8.03 -3.21
CA GLU A 47 -6.31 -9.44 -2.83
C GLU A 47 -5.76 -9.73 -1.44
N ARG A 48 -4.85 -8.93 -0.96
CA ARG A 48 -4.26 -9.07 0.38
C ARG A 48 -4.05 -7.71 0.99
N LYS A 49 -4.30 -7.61 2.29
CA LYS A 49 -3.95 -6.40 3.03
C LYS A 49 -2.54 -6.57 3.58
N PRO A 50 -1.71 -5.53 3.54
CA PRO A 50 -0.41 -5.60 4.17
C PRO A 50 -0.56 -5.64 5.69
N THR A 51 0.35 -6.35 6.34
CA THR A 51 0.51 -6.20 7.79
C THR A 51 1.11 -4.82 8.05
N LEU A 52 1.08 -4.37 9.29
CA LEU A 52 1.74 -3.11 9.65
C LEU A 52 3.23 -3.18 9.35
N GLU A 53 3.85 -4.33 9.59
CA GLU A 53 5.26 -4.54 9.27
C GLU A 53 5.52 -4.38 7.76
N THR A 54 4.69 -5.02 6.92
CA THR A 54 4.84 -4.92 5.48
C THR A 54 4.65 -3.49 5.00
N LEU A 55 3.67 -2.78 5.56
CA LEU A 55 3.46 -1.37 5.23
C LEU A 55 4.67 -0.53 5.60
N TYR A 56 5.26 -0.77 6.76
CA TYR A 56 6.47 -0.07 7.18
C TYR A 56 7.61 -0.29 6.18
N ARG A 57 7.81 -1.53 5.74
CA ARG A 57 8.86 -1.85 4.76
C ARG A 57 8.62 -1.15 3.43
N ILE A 58 7.37 -1.12 2.97
CA ILE A 58 7.00 -0.44 1.73
C ILE A 58 7.25 1.06 1.84
N CYS A 59 6.83 1.66 2.94
CA CYS A 59 6.99 3.11 3.15
C CYS A 59 8.47 3.49 3.25
N THR A 60 9.26 2.67 3.94
CA THR A 60 10.70 2.91 4.04
C THR A 60 11.36 2.83 2.66
N ALA A 61 10.97 1.84 1.86
CA ALA A 61 11.50 1.70 0.51
C ALA A 61 11.09 2.87 -0.39
N LEU A 62 9.92 3.45 -0.16
CA LEU A 62 9.43 4.61 -0.92
C LEU A 62 9.97 5.93 -0.35
N ASP A 63 10.68 5.89 0.76
CA ASP A 63 11.18 7.07 1.46
C ASP A 63 10.05 8.03 1.81
N ILE A 64 8.96 7.48 2.34
CA ILE A 64 7.83 8.27 2.83
C ILE A 64 7.45 7.80 4.22
N LYS A 65 6.77 8.67 4.96
CA LYS A 65 6.27 8.30 6.29
C LYS A 65 5.03 7.44 6.17
N MET A 66 4.86 6.49 7.10
CA MET A 66 3.63 5.70 7.15
C MET A 66 2.42 6.61 7.30
N SER A 67 2.55 7.70 8.09
CA SER A 67 1.44 8.64 8.28
C SER A 67 1.00 9.28 6.96
N THR A 68 1.94 9.51 6.04
CA THR A 68 1.60 10.07 4.72
C THR A 68 0.68 9.10 3.96
N VAL A 69 0.99 7.82 4.01
CA VAL A 69 0.17 6.80 3.35
C VAL A 69 -1.20 6.69 4.03
N VAL A 70 -1.21 6.68 5.37
CA VAL A 70 -2.45 6.54 6.12
C VAL A 70 -3.37 7.74 5.90
N LEU A 71 -2.82 8.96 5.84
CA LEU A 71 -3.62 10.15 5.56
C LEU A 71 -4.27 10.06 4.18
N LYS A 72 -3.51 9.65 3.18
CA LYS A 72 -4.07 9.48 1.83
C LYS A 72 -5.15 8.40 1.84
N LEU A 73 -4.90 7.31 2.57
CA LEU A 73 -5.86 6.23 2.69
C LEU A 73 -7.17 6.73 3.32
N GLU A 74 -7.07 7.52 4.39
CA GLU A 74 -8.26 8.06 5.03
C GLU A 74 -9.05 8.96 4.08
N GLU A 75 -8.35 9.79 3.30
CA GLU A 75 -9.02 10.63 2.30
C GLU A 75 -9.78 9.79 1.28
N GLU A 76 -9.14 8.73 0.78
CA GLU A 76 -9.77 7.90 -0.25
C GLU A 76 -10.95 7.10 0.31
N LEU A 77 -10.84 6.64 1.56
CA LEU A 77 -11.93 5.89 2.20
C LEU A 77 -13.17 6.74 2.43
N GLN A 78 -13.02 8.08 2.52
CA GLN A 78 -14.15 8.98 2.75
C GLN A 78 -14.86 9.37 1.45
N LYS A 79 -14.27 9.08 0.31
CA LYS A 79 -14.90 9.38 -0.98
C LYS A 79 -16.01 8.38 -1.28
N LYS A 80 -17.07 8.86 -1.90
CA LYS A 80 -18.19 8.01 -2.29
C LYS A 80 -18.11 7.62 -3.75
#